data_4d415822834a57da9b45bebb93d4ebaf
#
_entry.id   4d415822834a57da9b45bebb93d4ebaf
#
_cell.length_a   1.000
_cell.length_b   1.000
_cell.length_c   1.000
_cell.angle_alpha   90.00
_cell.angle_beta   90.00
_cell.angle_gamma   90.00
#
_symmetry.space_group_name_H-M   'P 1'
#
loop_
_entity.id
_entity.type
_entity.pdbx_description
1 polymer ?
#
loop_
_entity_poly.entity_id
_entity_poly.type
_entity_poly.pdbx_seq_one_letter_code
_entity_poly.pdbx_strand_id
1 'polypeptide(L)'
;ADIMLPLYAKVAEYGFEVNKMTGYPSPRTNYCCADLANSFVVDNYGELYRCWNHVGNFQRSCGNVKDFSAEHLNKNYLSAILWNPLRNEKCRDCKLLPICMGGCSDAMKNSAEGQPVCGTVKYNLEKVLEYYYRELKGEIVP
;
A
#
# COMPACT_ATOMS: atom_id res chain seq x y z
N ALA A 1 -2.71 -14.07 7.92
CA ALA A 1 -4.15 -14.01 8.09
C ALA A 1 -4.60 -14.77 9.33
N ASP A 2 -4.11 -16.00 9.47
CA ASP A 2 -4.53 -16.88 10.57
C ASP A 2 -4.26 -16.32 11.98
N ILE A 3 -3.35 -15.35 12.07
CA ILE A 3 -2.99 -14.68 13.33
C ILE A 3 -3.71 -13.33 13.50
N MET A 4 -3.93 -12.60 12.41
CA MET A 4 -4.41 -11.21 12.48
C MET A 4 -5.88 -11.10 12.87
N LEU A 5 -6.75 -11.89 12.26
CA LEU A 5 -8.19 -11.83 12.57
C LEU A 5 -8.51 -12.24 14.00
N PRO A 6 -7.96 -13.36 14.54
CA PRO A 6 -8.11 -13.69 15.96
C PRO A 6 -7.52 -12.64 16.91
N LEU A 7 -6.42 -11.99 16.51
CA LEU A 7 -5.82 -10.92 17.29
C LEU A 7 -6.74 -9.70 17.35
N TYR A 8 -7.35 -9.31 16.23
CA TYR A 8 -8.31 -8.20 16.20
C TYR A 8 -9.53 -8.48 17.08
N ALA A 9 -10.10 -9.67 16.98
CA ALA A 9 -11.21 -10.07 17.86
C ALA A 9 -10.83 -9.95 19.34
N LYS A 10 -9.64 -10.44 19.71
CA LYS A 10 -9.15 -10.35 21.08
C LYS A 10 -8.89 -8.93 21.56
N VAL A 11 -8.35 -8.07 20.71
CA VAL A 11 -8.12 -6.65 21.02
C VAL A 11 -9.45 -5.93 21.25
N ALA A 12 -10.47 -6.24 20.43
CA ALA A 12 -11.82 -5.71 20.60
C ALA A 12 -12.47 -6.14 21.93
N GLU A 13 -12.26 -7.39 22.39
CA GLU A 13 -12.72 -7.87 23.70
C GLU A 13 -12.18 -7.02 24.88
N TYR A 14 -10.99 -6.42 24.72
CA TYR A 14 -10.41 -5.50 25.70
C TYR A 14 -10.88 -4.05 25.55
N GLY A 15 -11.86 -3.77 24.68
CA GLY A 15 -12.45 -2.45 24.49
C GLY A 15 -11.66 -1.52 23.56
N PHE A 16 -10.67 -2.02 22.82
CA PHE A 16 -9.99 -1.22 21.81
C PHE A 16 -10.78 -1.19 20.51
N GLU A 17 -10.92 -0.02 19.91
CA GLU A 17 -11.43 0.08 18.55
C GLU A 17 -10.44 -0.52 17.55
N VAL A 18 -10.86 -1.57 16.86
CA VAL A 18 -10.11 -2.13 15.76
C VAL A 18 -10.44 -1.34 14.50
N ASN A 19 -9.43 -0.74 13.87
CA ASN A 19 -9.64 0.03 12.66
C ASN A 19 -10.09 -0.89 11.51
N LYS A 20 -11.38 -0.90 11.25
CA LYS A 20 -12.05 -1.71 10.23
C LYS A 20 -11.59 -1.39 8.80
N MET A 21 -10.96 -0.21 8.59
CA MET A 21 -10.54 0.21 7.25
C MET A 21 -9.33 -0.56 6.70
N THR A 22 -8.57 -1.24 7.56
CA THR A 22 -7.36 -1.95 7.12
C THR A 22 -7.64 -3.31 6.47
N GLY A 23 -8.86 -3.82 6.58
CA GLY A 23 -9.18 -5.18 6.16
C GLY A 23 -10.19 -5.29 5.02
N TYR A 24 -11.13 -4.34 4.87
CA TYR A 24 -12.18 -4.48 3.87
C TYR A 24 -11.63 -4.33 2.44
N PRO A 25 -11.85 -5.32 1.58
CA PRO A 25 -11.37 -5.28 0.20
C PRO A 25 -12.24 -4.33 -0.64
N SER A 26 -11.86 -3.06 -0.70
CA SER A 26 -12.52 -2.05 -1.54
C SER A 26 -11.72 -1.77 -2.81
N PRO A 27 -12.37 -1.40 -3.91
CA PRO A 27 -11.68 -0.93 -5.12
C PRO A 27 -10.76 0.26 -4.81
N ARG A 28 -9.59 0.26 -5.44
CA ARG A 28 -8.55 1.29 -5.25
C ARG A 28 -8.10 1.84 -6.59
N THR A 29 -7.65 3.08 -6.59
CA THR A 29 -6.98 3.71 -7.74
C THR A 29 -5.47 3.57 -7.68
N ASN A 30 -4.92 3.32 -6.48
CA ASN A 30 -3.50 3.15 -6.20
C ASN A 30 -3.32 2.25 -4.97
N TYR A 31 -2.15 1.65 -4.83
CA TYR A 31 -1.86 0.83 -3.65
C TYR A 31 -1.47 1.68 -2.44
N CYS A 32 -0.64 2.68 -2.64
CA CYS A 32 -0.01 3.47 -1.59
C CYS A 32 0.00 4.96 -1.94
N CYS A 33 0.05 5.83 -0.94
CA CYS A 33 0.21 7.27 -1.16
C CYS A 33 1.51 7.62 -1.92
N ALA A 34 2.53 6.78 -1.87
CA ALA A 34 3.74 6.94 -2.67
C ALA A 34 3.49 6.98 -4.19
N ASP A 35 2.37 6.43 -4.66
CA ASP A 35 2.00 6.41 -6.08
C ASP A 35 1.23 7.69 -6.51
N LEU A 36 0.84 8.54 -5.55
CA LEU A 36 0.10 9.79 -5.81
C LEU A 36 1.04 10.95 -6.11
N ALA A 37 0.79 11.72 -7.15
CA ALA A 37 1.67 12.80 -7.60
C ALA A 37 2.02 13.83 -6.52
N ASN A 38 1.07 14.16 -5.64
CA ASN A 38 1.17 15.21 -4.62
C ASN A 38 1.47 14.72 -3.20
N SER A 39 1.94 13.48 -3.04
CA SER A 39 2.25 12.91 -1.74
C SER A 39 3.76 12.81 -1.54
N PHE A 40 4.28 13.37 -0.44
CA PHE A 40 5.69 13.34 -0.09
C PHE A 40 5.87 13.09 1.41
N VAL A 41 6.98 12.46 1.73
CA VAL A 41 7.54 12.43 3.09
C VAL A 41 8.69 13.42 3.13
N VAL A 42 8.70 14.31 4.12
CA VAL A 42 9.72 15.33 4.28
C VAL A 42 10.59 14.98 5.50
N ASP A 43 11.89 14.98 5.35
CA ASP A 43 12.80 14.81 6.47
C ASP A 43 13.17 16.14 7.14
N ASN A 44 13.99 16.08 8.19
CA ASN A 44 14.44 17.25 8.95
C ASN A 44 15.40 18.18 8.19
N TYR A 45 15.92 17.75 7.04
CA TYR A 45 16.75 18.56 6.14
C TYR A 45 15.94 19.22 5.04
N GLY A 46 14.62 18.92 4.97
CA GLY A 46 13.72 19.39 3.92
C GLY A 46 13.77 18.55 2.65
N GLU A 47 14.45 17.38 2.67
CA GLU A 47 14.47 16.47 1.56
C GLU A 47 13.12 15.78 1.39
N LEU A 48 12.68 15.62 0.14
CA LEU A 48 11.41 15.04 -0.26
C LEU A 48 11.60 13.60 -0.70
N TYR A 49 10.79 12.69 -0.15
CA TYR A 49 10.81 11.28 -0.51
C TYR A 49 9.41 10.81 -0.90
N ARG A 50 9.33 9.79 -1.75
CA ARG A 50 8.06 9.15 -2.12
C ARG A 50 7.64 8.07 -1.11
N CYS A 51 8.58 7.49 -0.41
CA CYS A 51 8.34 6.41 0.53
C CYS A 51 9.10 6.69 1.83
N TRP A 52 8.48 6.44 2.96
CA TRP A 52 9.12 6.58 4.27
C TRP A 52 10.34 5.68 4.45
N ASN A 53 10.37 4.52 3.78
CA ASN A 53 11.55 3.62 3.79
C ASN A 53 12.78 4.25 3.11
N HIS A 54 12.59 5.34 2.39
CA HIS A 54 13.69 6.05 1.70
C HIS A 54 14.25 7.22 2.50
N VAL A 55 13.58 7.64 3.58
CA VAL A 55 14.00 8.77 4.41
C VAL A 55 15.41 8.56 4.90
N GLY A 56 16.26 9.61 4.75
CA GLY A 56 17.69 9.57 5.08
C GLY A 56 18.60 8.98 3.99
N ASN A 57 18.04 8.42 2.91
CA ASN A 57 18.81 8.01 1.74
C ASN A 57 18.73 9.08 0.65
N PHE A 58 19.67 10.02 0.63
CA PHE A 58 19.71 11.14 -0.31
C PHE A 58 19.68 10.72 -1.79
N GLN A 59 20.16 9.52 -2.12
CA GLN A 59 20.07 9.01 -3.50
C GLN A 59 18.63 8.69 -3.94
N ARG A 60 17.72 8.56 -2.98
CA ARG A 60 16.29 8.34 -3.18
C ARG A 60 15.46 9.62 -3.04
N SER A 61 16.11 10.77 -2.75
CA SER A 61 15.41 12.06 -2.68
C SER A 61 14.80 12.42 -4.04
N CYS A 62 13.64 13.06 -3.97
CA CYS A 62 12.90 13.61 -5.11
C CYS A 62 13.15 15.11 -5.30
N GLY A 63 13.91 15.74 -4.40
CA GLY A 63 14.17 17.17 -4.35
C GLY A 63 14.12 17.68 -2.91
N ASN A 64 14.16 19.00 -2.74
CA ASN A 64 14.11 19.67 -1.44
C ASN A 64 12.95 20.68 -1.41
N VAL A 65 12.32 20.87 -0.26
CA VAL A 65 11.20 21.83 -0.09
C VAL A 65 11.58 23.27 -0.44
N LYS A 66 12.86 23.65 -0.32
CA LYS A 66 13.34 24.99 -0.61
C LYS A 66 13.38 25.32 -2.08
N ASP A 67 13.63 24.29 -2.91
CA ASP A 67 13.82 24.43 -4.37
C ASP A 67 12.77 23.63 -5.13
N PHE A 68 11.65 23.30 -4.49
CA PHE A 68 10.62 22.45 -5.11
C PHE A 68 9.89 23.22 -6.20
N SER A 69 10.12 22.82 -7.45
CA SER A 69 9.34 23.23 -8.60
C SER A 69 9.09 22.01 -9.50
N ALA A 70 8.08 22.11 -10.37
CA ALA A 70 7.78 21.05 -11.33
C ALA A 70 8.97 20.75 -12.27
N GLU A 71 9.84 21.72 -12.48
CA GLU A 71 11.03 21.61 -13.35
C GLU A 71 12.15 20.78 -12.68
N HIS A 72 12.13 20.66 -11.37
CA HIS A 72 13.14 19.94 -10.60
C HIS A 72 12.74 18.49 -10.25
N LEU A 73 11.66 17.99 -10.83
CA LEU A 73 11.21 16.62 -10.61
C LEU A 73 12.20 15.63 -11.22
N ASN A 74 12.84 14.86 -10.37
CA ASN A 74 13.89 13.93 -10.77
C ASN A 74 13.36 12.52 -11.10
N LYS A 75 14.27 11.63 -11.51
CA LYS A 75 13.96 10.24 -11.86
C LYS A 75 13.27 9.46 -10.74
N ASN A 76 13.54 9.76 -9.47
CA ASN A 76 12.93 9.06 -8.33
C ASN A 76 11.45 9.39 -8.23
N TYR A 77 11.09 10.66 -8.41
CA TYR A 77 9.71 11.10 -8.51
C TYR A 77 8.98 10.45 -9.69
N LEU A 78 9.53 10.59 -10.89
CA LEU A 78 8.93 10.03 -12.10
C LEU A 78 8.75 8.53 -12.00
N SER A 79 9.74 7.83 -11.48
CA SER A 79 9.67 6.38 -11.26
C SER A 79 8.51 5.98 -10.36
N ALA A 80 8.14 6.79 -9.37
CA ALA A 80 7.03 6.48 -8.48
C ALA A 80 5.67 6.74 -9.15
N ILE A 81 5.46 7.92 -9.73
CA ILE A 81 4.17 8.31 -10.31
C ILE A 81 3.84 7.58 -11.63
N LEU A 82 4.86 7.13 -12.36
CA LEU A 82 4.69 6.36 -13.60
C LEU A 82 4.56 4.84 -13.32
N TRP A 83 4.47 4.45 -12.05
CA TRP A 83 4.18 3.07 -11.71
C TRP A 83 2.85 2.62 -12.31
N ASN A 84 2.87 1.52 -13.04
CA ASN A 84 1.68 0.96 -13.65
C ASN A 84 1.67 -0.57 -13.47
N PRO A 85 0.80 -1.13 -12.62
CA PRO A 85 0.72 -2.56 -12.37
C PRO A 85 0.28 -3.36 -13.62
N LEU A 86 -0.40 -2.74 -14.59
CA LEU A 86 -0.81 -3.41 -15.82
C LEU A 86 0.37 -3.79 -16.73
N ARG A 87 1.56 -3.23 -16.50
CA ARG A 87 2.78 -3.64 -17.20
C ARG A 87 3.29 -5.01 -16.79
N ASN A 88 2.89 -5.48 -15.60
CA ASN A 88 3.20 -6.84 -15.16
C ASN A 88 2.04 -7.77 -15.55
N GLU A 89 2.31 -8.77 -16.40
CA GLU A 89 1.29 -9.68 -16.92
C GLU A 89 0.55 -10.43 -15.81
N LYS A 90 1.26 -10.89 -14.78
CA LYS A 90 0.66 -11.58 -13.64
C LYS A 90 -0.28 -10.68 -12.82
N CYS A 91 -0.04 -9.37 -12.81
CA CYS A 91 -0.94 -8.41 -12.18
C CYS A 91 -2.11 -8.06 -13.09
N ARG A 92 -1.85 -7.84 -14.38
CA ARG A 92 -2.88 -7.50 -15.38
C ARG A 92 -3.98 -8.56 -15.45
N ASP A 93 -3.58 -9.84 -15.40
CA ASP A 93 -4.50 -10.97 -15.50
C ASP A 93 -5.05 -11.43 -14.13
N CYS A 94 -4.72 -10.69 -13.06
CA CYS A 94 -5.14 -11.03 -11.71
C CYS A 94 -6.51 -10.44 -11.38
N LYS A 95 -7.48 -11.30 -11.05
CA LYS A 95 -8.83 -10.88 -10.63
C LYS A 95 -8.85 -9.96 -9.39
N LEU A 96 -7.78 -9.94 -8.60
CA LEU A 96 -7.64 -9.10 -7.41
C LEU A 96 -7.04 -7.72 -7.71
N LEU A 97 -6.68 -7.44 -8.96
CA LEU A 97 -6.06 -6.16 -9.32
C LEU A 97 -6.87 -4.94 -8.86
N PRO A 98 -8.22 -4.92 -9.00
CA PRO A 98 -9.01 -3.74 -8.59
C PRO A 98 -8.92 -3.39 -7.10
N ILE A 99 -8.59 -4.34 -6.25
CA ILE A 99 -8.45 -4.14 -4.80
C ILE A 99 -7.00 -4.15 -4.33
N CYS A 100 -6.07 -4.66 -5.15
CA CYS A 100 -4.64 -4.76 -4.84
C CYS A 100 -3.82 -3.65 -5.49
N MET A 101 -4.18 -3.23 -6.71
CA MET A 101 -3.44 -2.26 -7.55
C MET A 101 -1.94 -2.58 -7.69
N GLY A 102 -1.60 -3.88 -7.77
CA GLY A 102 -0.24 -4.36 -8.00
C GLY A 102 0.67 -4.40 -6.76
N GLY A 103 0.16 -4.03 -5.59
CA GLY A 103 0.98 -4.03 -4.37
C GLY A 103 1.96 -2.87 -4.27
N CYS A 104 2.94 -3.00 -3.38
CA CYS A 104 3.93 -1.96 -3.13
C CYS A 104 4.86 -1.74 -4.35
N SER A 105 4.80 -0.57 -4.96
CA SER A 105 5.59 -0.21 -6.14
C SER A 105 7.11 -0.30 -5.89
N ASP A 106 7.57 0.05 -4.68
CA ASP A 106 8.98 -0.04 -4.31
C ASP A 106 9.43 -1.50 -4.17
N ALA A 107 8.65 -2.34 -3.50
CA ALA A 107 8.93 -3.76 -3.38
C ALA A 107 8.94 -4.45 -4.76
N MET A 108 8.03 -4.07 -5.65
CA MET A 108 7.97 -4.61 -7.01
C MET A 108 9.21 -4.27 -7.84
N LYS A 109 9.75 -3.04 -7.73
CA LYS A 109 10.97 -2.63 -8.42
C LYS A 109 12.21 -3.35 -7.94
N ASN A 110 12.20 -3.78 -6.67
CA ASN A 110 13.31 -4.49 -6.03
C ASN A 110 13.14 -6.02 -6.07
N SER A 111 12.05 -6.53 -6.66
CA SER A 111 11.82 -7.96 -6.80
C SER A 111 12.55 -8.56 -8.01
N ALA A 112 12.66 -9.88 -8.03
CA ALA A 112 13.13 -10.59 -9.23
C ALA A 112 12.22 -10.27 -10.42
N GLU A 113 12.82 -10.19 -11.60
CA GLU A 113 12.12 -9.80 -12.84
C GLU A 113 10.88 -10.69 -13.07
N GLY A 114 9.75 -10.06 -13.32
CA GLY A 114 8.47 -10.72 -13.59
C GLY A 114 7.79 -11.37 -12.38
N GLN A 115 8.37 -11.28 -11.17
CA GLN A 115 7.74 -11.83 -9.97
C GLN A 115 7.01 -10.72 -9.19
N PRO A 116 5.67 -10.77 -9.08
CA PRO A 116 4.94 -9.79 -8.30
C PRO A 116 5.11 -10.02 -6.79
N VAL A 117 5.36 -8.94 -6.07
CA VAL A 117 5.29 -8.91 -4.60
C VAL A 117 3.84 -8.67 -4.20
N CYS A 118 3.09 -9.76 -4.04
CA CYS A 118 1.66 -9.69 -3.77
C CYS A 118 1.38 -9.18 -2.36
N GLY A 119 0.39 -8.30 -2.23
CA GLY A 119 -0.15 -7.88 -0.95
C GLY A 119 -0.90 -9.02 -0.24
N THR A 120 -1.12 -8.84 1.06
CA THR A 120 -1.78 -9.84 1.93
C THR A 120 -3.18 -10.24 1.44
N VAL A 121 -3.88 -9.33 0.77
CA VAL A 121 -5.22 -9.59 0.21
C VAL A 121 -5.25 -10.82 -0.71
N LYS A 122 -4.18 -11.11 -1.42
CA LYS A 122 -4.11 -12.27 -2.32
C LYS A 122 -4.23 -13.60 -1.59
N TYR A 123 -3.72 -13.66 -0.38
CA TYR A 123 -3.64 -14.89 0.41
C TYR A 123 -4.75 -15.03 1.44
N ASN A 124 -5.51 -13.95 1.67
CA ASN A 124 -6.41 -13.86 2.83
C ASN A 124 -7.83 -13.41 2.46
N LEU A 125 -8.13 -13.18 1.18
CA LEU A 125 -9.40 -12.58 0.78
C LEU A 125 -10.61 -13.36 1.31
N GLU A 126 -10.62 -14.67 1.17
CA GLU A 126 -11.76 -15.51 1.60
C GLU A 126 -12.03 -15.36 3.09
N LYS A 127 -10.98 -15.46 3.92
CA LYS A 127 -11.08 -15.31 5.37
C LYS A 127 -11.52 -13.90 5.78
N VAL A 128 -11.04 -12.88 5.07
CA VAL A 128 -11.45 -11.49 5.30
C VAL A 128 -12.92 -11.31 4.96
N LEU A 129 -13.39 -11.84 3.83
CA LEU A 129 -14.79 -11.77 3.43
C LEU A 129 -15.69 -12.53 4.39
N GLU A 130 -15.30 -13.72 4.84
CA GLU A 130 -16.03 -14.50 5.84
C GLU A 130 -16.14 -13.72 7.17
N TYR A 131 -15.04 -13.12 7.62
CA TYR A 131 -15.04 -12.30 8.82
C TYR A 131 -16.06 -11.16 8.73
N TYR A 132 -16.03 -10.36 7.65
CA TYR A 132 -16.99 -9.26 7.46
C TYR A 132 -18.43 -9.74 7.29
N TYR A 133 -18.64 -10.87 6.63
CA TYR A 133 -19.96 -11.46 6.52
C TYR A 133 -20.54 -11.80 7.90
N ARG A 134 -19.76 -12.43 8.76
CA ARG A 134 -20.16 -12.79 10.12
C ARG A 134 -20.37 -11.54 11.00
N GLU A 135 -19.54 -10.53 10.83
CA GLU A 135 -19.72 -9.23 11.50
C GLU A 135 -21.05 -8.58 11.09
N LEU A 136 -21.38 -8.58 9.80
CA LEU A 136 -22.66 -8.04 9.30
C LEU A 136 -23.88 -8.83 9.80
N LYS A 137 -23.71 -10.12 10.09
CA LYS A 137 -24.74 -10.96 10.70
C LYS A 137 -24.88 -10.79 12.21
N GLY A 138 -23.99 -10.04 12.85
CA GLY A 138 -23.94 -9.89 14.30
C GLY A 138 -23.44 -11.13 15.03
N GLU A 139 -22.79 -12.07 14.33
CA GLU A 139 -22.25 -13.30 14.89
C GLU A 139 -20.91 -13.06 15.60
N ILE A 140 -20.25 -11.98 15.26
CA ILE A 140 -19.01 -11.50 15.93
C ILE A 140 -19.18 -10.02 16.22
N VAL A 141 -18.83 -9.61 17.44
CA VAL A 141 -18.77 -8.19 17.80
C VAL A 141 -17.43 -7.64 17.35
N PRO A 142 -17.43 -6.47 16.67
CA PRO A 142 -16.20 -5.84 16.20
C PRO A 142 -15.35 -5.31 17.33
#